data_02b758352dfef9b7127f6201aff8f129
#
_entry.id   02b758352dfef9b7127f6201aff8f129
#
_cell.length_a   1.000
_cell.length_b   1.000
_cell.length_c   1.000
_cell.angle_alpha   90.00
_cell.angle_beta   90.00
_cell.angle_gamma   90.00
#
_symmetry.space_group_name_H-M   'P 1'
#
loop_
_entity.id
_entity.type
_entity.pdbx_description
1 polymer ?
#
loop_
_entity_poly.entity_id
_entity_poly.type
_entity_poly.pdbx_seq_one_letter_code
_entity_poly.pdbx_strand_id
1 'polypeptide(L)'
;PERPDWMVASGMPMPGRHNVLNAMAAIGVALFMGIPDATIQSGLSGFGGVKRRFTKVGTVGLDGGDATIIDDYGHHPVEIRAVLAAAREGAKGRVIAVVQPHRFTRLRDLMEEFQQAFNDADIVYVTPVYTAGEQPIEGIDADALVAGLKRRGHREAAVVADADALAAALARDLRANDMIVCLGAGDITKWAAGLAEGVKGAIGEVA
;
A
#
# COMPACT_ATOMS: atom_id res chain seq x y z
N PRO A 1 -22.02 -2.28 -28.81
CA PRO A 1 -22.73 -2.95 -27.74
C PRO A 1 -22.76 -2.01 -26.54
N GLU A 2 -23.97 -1.69 -26.11
CA GLU A 2 -24.22 -0.89 -24.92
C GLU A 2 -23.59 -1.61 -23.69
N ARG A 3 -22.95 -0.85 -22.82
CA ARG A 3 -22.43 -1.42 -21.56
C ARG A 3 -23.60 -1.87 -20.72
N PRO A 4 -23.62 -3.10 -20.21
CA PRO A 4 -24.69 -3.54 -19.31
C PRO A 4 -24.75 -2.62 -18.06
N ASP A 5 -25.93 -2.13 -17.69
CA ASP A 5 -26.13 -1.20 -16.58
C ASP A 5 -25.56 -1.71 -15.23
N TRP A 6 -25.47 -3.04 -15.07
CA TRP A 6 -24.90 -3.66 -13.87
C TRP A 6 -23.37 -3.49 -13.73
N MET A 7 -22.63 -3.14 -14.82
CA MET A 7 -21.19 -2.87 -14.72
C MET A 7 -20.89 -1.64 -13.84
N VAL A 8 -21.85 -0.78 -13.63
CA VAL A 8 -21.74 0.42 -12.80
C VAL A 8 -22.04 0.12 -11.32
N ALA A 9 -22.78 -0.97 -11.05
CA ALA A 9 -23.32 -1.31 -9.73
C ALA A 9 -22.61 -2.48 -9.02
N SER A 10 -21.59 -3.09 -9.62
CA SER A 10 -20.84 -4.16 -8.96
C SER A 10 -19.97 -3.55 -7.85
N GLY A 11 -20.44 -3.68 -6.60
CA GLY A 11 -19.66 -3.33 -5.41
C GLY A 11 -18.41 -4.19 -5.29
N MET A 12 -17.38 -3.91 -6.09
CA MET A 12 -16.10 -4.62 -5.98
C MET A 12 -15.45 -4.29 -4.63
N PRO A 13 -15.02 -5.30 -3.86
CA PRO A 13 -14.41 -5.07 -2.55
C PRO A 13 -13.00 -4.49 -2.62
N MET A 14 -12.45 -4.29 -3.82
CA MET A 14 -11.09 -3.78 -4.03
C MET A 14 -11.13 -2.35 -4.56
N PRO A 15 -10.64 -1.36 -3.79
CA PRO A 15 -10.63 0.04 -4.21
C PRO A 15 -9.57 0.29 -5.31
N GLY A 16 -9.73 1.41 -6.01
CA GLY A 16 -8.78 1.92 -6.98
C GLY A 16 -9.11 1.58 -8.42
N ARG A 17 -8.88 2.57 -9.29
CA ARG A 17 -9.15 2.49 -10.73
C ARG A 17 -8.48 1.30 -11.42
N HIS A 18 -7.27 0.93 -10.98
CA HIS A 18 -6.55 -0.22 -11.53
C HIS A 18 -7.28 -1.55 -11.31
N ASN A 19 -7.96 -1.73 -10.17
CA ASN A 19 -8.77 -2.92 -9.90
C ASN A 19 -10.03 -2.95 -10.74
N VAL A 20 -10.63 -1.79 -11.02
CA VAL A 20 -11.75 -1.69 -11.98
C VAL A 20 -11.30 -2.12 -13.38
N LEU A 21 -10.14 -1.70 -13.85
CA LEU A 21 -9.59 -2.12 -15.13
C LEU A 21 -9.31 -3.64 -15.18
N ASN A 22 -8.78 -4.20 -14.11
CA ASN A 22 -8.55 -5.64 -13.99
C ASN A 22 -9.88 -6.42 -14.06
N ALA A 23 -10.92 -5.94 -13.36
CA ALA A 23 -12.24 -6.54 -13.41
C ALA A 23 -12.87 -6.42 -14.81
N MET A 24 -12.70 -5.28 -15.49
CA MET A 24 -13.18 -5.12 -16.86
C MET A 24 -12.54 -6.12 -17.81
N ALA A 25 -11.26 -6.42 -17.67
CA ALA A 25 -10.58 -7.44 -18.46
C ALA A 25 -11.19 -8.84 -18.18
N ALA A 26 -11.41 -9.19 -16.92
CA ALA A 26 -12.04 -10.47 -16.56
C ALA A 26 -13.48 -10.58 -17.09
N ILE A 27 -14.26 -9.50 -17.01
CA ILE A 27 -15.61 -9.41 -17.59
C ILE A 27 -15.56 -9.62 -19.10
N GLY A 28 -14.62 -8.95 -19.78
CA GLY A 28 -14.49 -9.08 -21.24
C GLY A 28 -14.20 -10.52 -21.67
N VAL A 29 -13.32 -11.22 -20.96
CA VAL A 29 -13.04 -12.65 -21.19
C VAL A 29 -14.29 -13.50 -20.93
N ALA A 30 -14.99 -13.27 -19.82
CA ALA A 30 -16.19 -14.04 -19.46
C ALA A 30 -17.31 -13.87 -20.50
N LEU A 31 -17.53 -12.64 -20.98
CA LEU A 31 -18.50 -12.36 -22.05
C LEU A 31 -18.09 -13.04 -23.36
N PHE A 32 -16.81 -13.02 -23.72
CA PHE A 32 -16.29 -13.72 -24.89
C PHE A 32 -16.50 -15.25 -24.79
N MET A 33 -16.42 -15.81 -23.60
CA MET A 33 -16.71 -17.22 -23.32
C MET A 33 -18.20 -17.55 -23.27
N GLY A 34 -19.09 -16.57 -23.42
CA GLY A 34 -20.55 -16.75 -23.39
C GLY A 34 -21.11 -17.00 -21.98
N ILE A 35 -20.38 -16.58 -20.93
CA ILE A 35 -20.88 -16.70 -19.55
C ILE A 35 -22.04 -15.71 -19.36
N PRO A 36 -23.20 -16.14 -18.79
CA PRO A 36 -24.32 -15.26 -18.57
C PRO A 36 -24.01 -14.09 -17.64
N ASP A 37 -24.56 -12.90 -17.91
CA ASP A 37 -24.35 -11.67 -17.16
C ASP A 37 -24.62 -11.84 -15.66
N ALA A 38 -25.70 -12.53 -15.28
CA ALA A 38 -26.04 -12.80 -13.88
C ALA A 38 -24.95 -13.61 -13.16
N THR A 39 -24.29 -14.55 -13.86
CA THR A 39 -23.18 -15.33 -13.31
C THR A 39 -21.93 -14.45 -13.13
N ILE A 40 -21.65 -13.59 -14.08
CA ILE A 40 -20.52 -12.63 -14.00
C ILE A 40 -20.76 -11.67 -12.83
N GLN A 41 -21.94 -11.10 -12.71
CA GLN A 41 -22.31 -10.21 -11.62
C GLN A 41 -22.20 -10.89 -10.24
N SER A 42 -22.72 -12.11 -10.13
CA SER A 42 -22.62 -12.90 -8.89
C SER A 42 -21.18 -13.19 -8.52
N GLY A 43 -20.34 -13.55 -9.50
CA GLY A 43 -18.91 -13.78 -9.31
C GLY A 43 -18.16 -12.55 -8.83
N LEU A 44 -18.45 -11.39 -9.39
CA LEU A 44 -17.84 -10.12 -8.96
C LEU A 44 -18.28 -9.68 -7.57
N SER A 45 -19.57 -9.81 -7.27
CA SER A 45 -20.14 -9.44 -5.96
C SER A 45 -19.66 -10.38 -4.85
N GLY A 46 -19.45 -11.66 -5.15
CA GLY A 46 -18.95 -12.67 -4.23
C GLY A 46 -17.41 -12.70 -4.13
N PHE A 47 -16.71 -11.89 -4.91
CA PHE A 47 -15.25 -11.91 -4.93
C PHE A 47 -14.67 -11.29 -3.65
N GLY A 48 -14.02 -12.10 -2.82
CA GLY A 48 -13.45 -11.68 -1.53
C GLY A 48 -12.14 -10.88 -1.63
N GLY A 49 -11.72 -10.47 -2.83
CA GLY A 49 -10.45 -9.80 -3.06
C GLY A 49 -9.25 -10.76 -3.18
N VAL A 50 -8.07 -10.21 -3.35
CA VAL A 50 -6.80 -10.93 -3.40
C VAL A 50 -5.99 -10.52 -2.19
N LYS A 51 -5.40 -11.49 -1.49
CA LYS A 51 -4.47 -11.22 -0.37
C LYS A 51 -3.36 -10.28 -0.84
N ARG A 52 -2.97 -9.34 0.03
CA ARG A 52 -1.96 -8.34 -0.28
C ARG A 52 -2.32 -7.45 -1.49
N ARG A 53 -3.62 -7.17 -1.70
CA ARG A 53 -4.12 -6.18 -2.66
C ARG A 53 -5.09 -5.29 -1.91
N PHE A 54 -4.56 -4.20 -1.36
CA PHE A 54 -5.27 -3.25 -0.50
C PHE A 54 -6.02 -3.97 0.66
N THR A 55 -5.35 -4.92 1.30
CA THR A 55 -5.96 -5.76 2.33
C THR A 55 -5.86 -5.07 3.68
N LYS A 56 -7.00 -4.80 4.33
CA LYS A 56 -7.02 -4.33 5.72
C LYS A 56 -6.56 -5.47 6.63
N VAL A 57 -5.45 -5.28 7.34
CA VAL A 57 -4.84 -6.30 8.22
C VAL A 57 -4.92 -5.96 9.69
N GLY A 58 -5.25 -4.72 10.05
CA GLY A 58 -5.40 -4.32 11.44
C GLY A 58 -5.91 -2.91 11.62
N THR A 59 -6.16 -2.56 12.89
CA THR A 59 -6.46 -1.21 13.35
C THR A 59 -5.75 -0.92 14.66
N VAL A 60 -5.41 0.34 14.86
CA VAL A 60 -4.94 0.88 16.13
C VAL A 60 -6.02 1.83 16.66
N GLY A 61 -6.63 1.48 17.80
CA GLY A 61 -7.62 2.34 18.46
C GLY A 61 -6.94 3.55 19.10
N LEU A 62 -7.44 4.73 18.83
CA LEU A 62 -6.94 6.02 19.33
C LEU A 62 -8.12 6.89 19.80
N ASP A 63 -7.84 7.91 20.59
CA ASP A 63 -8.86 8.89 20.95
C ASP A 63 -9.41 9.59 19.70
N GLY A 64 -10.73 9.45 19.49
CA GLY A 64 -11.41 10.04 18.33
C GLY A 64 -11.52 9.14 17.11
N GLY A 65 -11.04 7.88 17.13
CA GLY A 65 -11.24 6.90 16.06
C GLY A 65 -10.02 6.01 15.80
N ASP A 66 -10.16 5.08 14.88
CA ASP A 66 -9.13 4.10 14.57
C ASP A 66 -8.19 4.58 13.46
N ALA A 67 -6.89 4.30 13.58
CA ALA A 67 -5.99 4.24 12.43
C ALA A 67 -6.07 2.86 11.78
N THR A 68 -6.07 2.81 10.44
CA THR A 68 -6.21 1.56 9.66
C THR A 68 -4.89 1.14 9.06
N ILE A 69 -4.59 -0.15 9.10
CA ILE A 69 -3.39 -0.74 8.50
C ILE A 69 -3.78 -1.56 7.28
N ILE A 70 -3.17 -1.24 6.14
CA ILE A 70 -3.35 -1.87 4.84
C ILE A 70 -2.06 -2.59 4.44
N ASP A 71 -2.16 -3.82 3.94
CA ASP A 71 -1.07 -4.57 3.30
C ASP A 71 -1.30 -4.63 1.79
N ASP A 72 -0.31 -4.18 1.00
CA ASP A 72 -0.35 -4.25 -0.46
C ASP A 72 0.97 -4.77 -1.04
N TYR A 73 0.85 -5.59 -2.07
CA TYR A 73 1.99 -6.19 -2.76
C TYR A 73 2.74 -5.21 -3.69
N GLY A 74 2.19 -4.03 -3.90
CA GLY A 74 2.75 -3.00 -4.78
C GLY A 74 4.21 -2.71 -4.45
N HIS A 75 5.09 -2.95 -5.40
CA HIS A 75 6.54 -2.84 -5.25
C HIS A 75 7.22 -2.21 -6.47
N HIS A 76 6.44 -1.86 -7.48
CA HIS A 76 6.87 -1.07 -8.63
C HIS A 76 6.32 0.36 -8.50
N PRO A 77 7.04 1.43 -8.90
CA PRO A 77 6.58 2.81 -8.75
C PRO A 77 5.17 3.08 -9.31
N VAL A 78 4.81 2.44 -10.42
CA VAL A 78 3.46 2.56 -11.01
C VAL A 78 2.39 1.95 -10.10
N GLU A 79 2.67 0.78 -9.50
CA GLU A 79 1.77 0.12 -8.55
C GLU A 79 1.62 0.97 -7.28
N ILE A 80 2.75 1.46 -6.72
CA ILE A 80 2.78 2.30 -5.52
C ILE A 80 1.91 3.54 -5.73
N ARG A 81 2.06 4.26 -6.85
CA ARG A 81 1.21 5.42 -7.18
C ARG A 81 -0.26 5.06 -7.22
N ALA A 82 -0.62 3.96 -7.87
CA ALA A 82 -2.01 3.54 -8.01
C ALA A 82 -2.63 3.17 -6.65
N VAL A 83 -1.87 2.49 -5.78
CA VAL A 83 -2.31 2.12 -4.43
C VAL A 83 -2.46 3.35 -3.53
N LEU A 84 -1.48 4.26 -3.55
CA LEU A 84 -1.54 5.48 -2.74
C LEU A 84 -2.65 6.44 -3.20
N ALA A 85 -2.92 6.53 -4.50
CA ALA A 85 -4.07 7.29 -5.01
C ALA A 85 -5.39 6.69 -4.49
N ALA A 86 -5.55 5.35 -4.53
CA ALA A 86 -6.72 4.69 -3.96
C ALA A 86 -6.82 4.88 -2.43
N ALA A 87 -5.69 4.87 -1.72
CA ALA A 87 -5.63 5.17 -0.30
C ALA A 87 -6.08 6.60 -0.01
N ARG A 88 -5.61 7.57 -0.78
CA ARG A 88 -5.98 8.99 -0.65
C ARG A 88 -7.47 9.23 -0.88
N GLU A 89 -8.06 8.57 -1.88
CA GLU A 89 -9.51 8.66 -2.14
C GLU A 89 -10.35 8.12 -0.97
N GLY A 90 -9.86 7.07 -0.28
CA GLY A 90 -10.57 6.42 0.82
C GLY A 90 -10.23 6.94 2.21
N ALA A 91 -9.09 7.61 2.39
CA ALA A 91 -8.63 8.07 3.69
C ALA A 91 -9.38 9.32 4.18
N LYS A 92 -9.78 9.29 5.46
CA LYS A 92 -10.35 10.46 6.15
C LYS A 92 -9.27 11.31 6.83
N GLY A 93 -8.12 10.71 7.16
CA GLY A 93 -6.95 11.32 7.77
C GLY A 93 -5.75 11.32 6.82
N ARG A 94 -4.55 11.25 7.41
CA ARG A 94 -3.31 11.18 6.65
C ARG A 94 -3.13 9.80 6.04
N VAL A 95 -2.41 9.75 4.92
CA VAL A 95 -1.89 8.51 4.32
C VAL A 95 -0.41 8.38 4.67
N ILE A 96 -0.06 7.32 5.36
CA ILE A 96 1.30 7.00 5.79
C ILE A 96 1.78 5.80 4.97
N ALA A 97 2.70 6.01 4.06
CA ALA A 97 3.29 4.94 3.27
C ALA A 97 4.47 4.30 4.02
N VAL A 98 4.47 2.98 4.11
CA VAL A 98 5.62 2.19 4.59
C VAL A 98 6.08 1.32 3.43
N VAL A 99 7.20 1.66 2.80
CA VAL A 99 7.66 0.97 1.60
C VAL A 99 8.89 0.13 1.87
N GLN A 100 8.86 -1.12 1.43
CA GLN A 100 10.02 -1.99 1.35
C GLN A 100 10.46 -2.09 -0.10
N PRO A 101 11.55 -1.39 -0.51
CA PRO A 101 12.09 -1.57 -1.85
C PRO A 101 12.50 -3.04 -2.05
N HIS A 102 12.17 -3.58 -3.21
CA HIS A 102 12.40 -5.01 -3.50
C HIS A 102 13.39 -5.14 -4.63
N ARG A 103 14.59 -5.67 -4.32
CA ARG A 103 15.79 -5.79 -5.15
C ARG A 103 16.55 -4.48 -5.34
N PHE A 104 17.85 -4.55 -5.18
CA PHE A 104 18.75 -3.43 -5.41
C PHE A 104 18.77 -3.01 -6.88
N THR A 105 18.74 -3.97 -7.81
CA THR A 105 18.71 -3.67 -9.25
C THR A 105 17.48 -2.87 -9.64
N ARG A 106 16.28 -3.24 -9.13
CA ARG A 106 15.06 -2.48 -9.41
C ARG A 106 15.12 -1.08 -8.81
N LEU A 107 15.57 -0.95 -7.56
CA LEU A 107 15.70 0.37 -6.92
C LEU A 107 16.65 1.27 -7.70
N ARG A 108 17.81 0.74 -8.17
CA ARG A 108 18.75 1.45 -9.02
C ARG A 108 18.12 1.91 -10.32
N ASP A 109 17.49 0.99 -11.04
CA ASP A 109 17.02 1.23 -12.40
C ASP A 109 15.78 2.15 -12.45
N LEU A 110 15.01 2.22 -11.35
CA LEU A 110 13.77 3.00 -11.23
C LEU A 110 13.85 4.06 -10.11
N MET A 111 15.06 4.48 -9.72
CA MET A 111 15.24 5.39 -8.57
C MET A 111 14.46 6.70 -8.75
N GLU A 112 14.46 7.27 -9.95
CA GLU A 112 13.74 8.51 -10.22
C GLU A 112 12.23 8.34 -10.13
N GLU A 113 11.71 7.23 -10.64
CA GLU A 113 10.29 6.89 -10.60
C GLU A 113 9.83 6.60 -9.17
N PHE A 114 10.66 5.92 -8.36
CA PHE A 114 10.40 5.74 -6.93
C PHE A 114 10.30 7.07 -6.21
N GLN A 115 11.22 8.00 -6.45
CA GLN A 115 11.19 9.33 -5.83
C GLN A 115 9.96 10.17 -6.19
N GLN A 116 9.18 9.78 -7.18
CA GLN A 116 7.94 10.45 -7.61
C GLN A 116 6.68 9.66 -7.29
N ALA A 117 6.80 8.49 -6.66
CA ALA A 117 5.68 7.58 -6.48
C ALA A 117 4.82 7.87 -5.24
N PHE A 118 5.25 8.77 -4.35
CA PHE A 118 4.68 8.95 -3.01
C PHE A 118 3.94 10.27 -2.82
N ASN A 119 3.57 10.97 -3.89
CA ASN A 119 2.93 12.30 -3.78
C ASN A 119 1.58 12.28 -3.05
N ASP A 120 0.88 11.14 -3.05
CA ASP A 120 -0.39 10.96 -2.34
C ASP A 120 -0.21 10.50 -0.88
N ALA A 121 1.02 10.32 -0.40
CA ALA A 121 1.33 10.07 1.00
C ALA A 121 1.75 11.35 1.73
N ASP A 122 1.30 11.51 2.96
CA ASP A 122 1.72 12.61 3.85
C ASP A 122 3.07 12.30 4.49
N ILE A 123 3.29 11.04 4.84
CA ILE A 123 4.51 10.52 5.49
C ILE A 123 4.99 9.30 4.73
N VAL A 124 6.30 9.16 4.53
CA VAL A 124 6.91 7.97 3.91
C VAL A 124 7.97 7.39 4.83
N TYR A 125 7.77 6.17 5.27
CA TYR A 125 8.79 5.36 5.92
C TYR A 125 9.38 4.37 4.91
N VAL A 126 10.70 4.38 4.77
CA VAL A 126 11.43 3.47 3.89
C VAL A 126 12.17 2.45 4.73
N THR A 127 11.90 1.18 4.51
CA THR A 127 12.60 0.08 5.20
C THR A 127 13.86 -0.32 4.45
N PRO A 128 14.76 -1.14 5.05
CA PRO A 128 15.85 -1.75 4.31
C PRO A 128 15.36 -2.47 3.04
N VAL A 129 16.20 -2.45 2.00
CA VAL A 129 15.89 -3.14 0.73
C VAL A 129 15.77 -4.64 0.96
N TYR A 130 14.67 -5.24 0.53
CA TYR A 130 14.54 -6.69 0.49
C TYR A 130 15.38 -7.23 -0.67
N THR A 131 16.41 -8.00 -0.33
CA THR A 131 17.47 -8.38 -1.28
C THR A 131 16.99 -9.32 -2.38
N ALA A 132 16.06 -10.23 -2.07
CA ALA A 132 15.63 -11.32 -2.96
C ALA A 132 16.81 -12.11 -3.57
N GLY A 133 17.88 -12.27 -2.79
CA GLY A 133 19.10 -12.96 -3.21
C GLY A 133 20.14 -12.11 -3.94
N GLU A 134 19.86 -10.82 -4.16
CA GLU A 134 20.84 -9.90 -4.75
C GLU A 134 21.87 -9.42 -3.71
N GLN A 135 23.07 -9.09 -4.19
CA GLN A 135 24.07 -8.41 -3.39
C GLN A 135 23.75 -6.89 -3.30
N PRO A 136 24.08 -6.24 -2.20
CA PRO A 136 23.96 -4.79 -2.08
C PRO A 136 24.72 -4.06 -3.19
N ILE A 137 24.14 -2.95 -3.65
CA ILE A 137 24.77 -2.05 -4.63
C ILE A 137 25.10 -0.74 -3.90
N GLU A 138 26.33 -0.30 -3.96
CA GLU A 138 26.79 0.93 -3.30
C GLU A 138 25.95 2.15 -3.73
N GLY A 139 25.46 2.92 -2.75
CA GLY A 139 24.64 4.11 -2.97
C GLY A 139 23.20 3.81 -3.39
N ILE A 140 22.77 2.53 -3.38
CA ILE A 140 21.40 2.12 -3.71
C ILE A 140 20.76 1.47 -2.48
N ASP A 141 20.16 2.29 -1.64
CA ASP A 141 19.59 1.89 -0.35
C ASP A 141 18.39 2.76 0.05
N ALA A 142 17.90 2.54 1.25
CA ALA A 142 16.79 3.31 1.82
C ALA A 142 17.15 4.78 2.04
N ASP A 143 18.40 5.07 2.44
CA ASP A 143 18.87 6.43 2.68
C ASP A 143 18.92 7.23 1.37
N ALA A 144 19.41 6.63 0.30
CA ALA A 144 19.45 7.25 -1.03
C ALA A 144 18.03 7.57 -1.54
N LEU A 145 17.06 6.66 -1.30
CA LEU A 145 15.66 6.90 -1.67
C LEU A 145 15.05 8.04 -0.84
N VAL A 146 15.22 8.04 0.47
CA VAL A 146 14.75 9.11 1.37
C VAL A 146 15.35 10.46 1.00
N ALA A 147 16.66 10.50 0.75
CA ALA A 147 17.34 11.72 0.29
C ALA A 147 16.76 12.21 -1.05
N GLY A 148 16.43 11.30 -1.96
CA GLY A 148 15.79 11.63 -3.23
C GLY A 148 14.38 12.18 -3.07
N LEU A 149 13.56 11.58 -2.21
CA LEU A 149 12.22 12.05 -1.87
C LEU A 149 12.26 13.48 -1.33
N LYS A 150 13.16 13.76 -0.36
CA LYS A 150 13.33 15.08 0.22
C LYS A 150 13.78 16.12 -0.81
N ARG A 151 14.74 15.78 -1.68
CA ARG A 151 15.17 16.68 -2.77
C ARG A 151 14.04 17.05 -3.73
N ARG A 152 13.05 16.15 -3.92
CA ARG A 152 11.87 16.40 -4.74
C ARG A 152 10.72 17.08 -3.98
N GLY A 153 10.95 17.47 -2.72
CA GLY A 153 10.01 18.26 -1.92
C GLY A 153 9.04 17.45 -1.09
N HIS A 154 9.22 16.12 -0.94
CA HIS A 154 8.41 15.36 0.01
C HIS A 154 8.70 15.83 1.44
N ARG A 155 7.64 16.24 2.17
CA ARG A 155 7.79 16.94 3.45
C ARG A 155 8.33 16.02 4.55
N GLU A 156 7.80 14.81 4.65
CA GLU A 156 8.11 13.86 5.71
C GLU A 156 8.48 12.49 5.14
N ALA A 157 9.78 12.23 5.06
CA ALA A 157 10.32 10.93 4.68
C ALA A 157 11.45 10.54 5.62
N ALA A 158 11.47 9.28 6.09
CA ALA A 158 12.49 8.76 6.99
C ALA A 158 12.77 7.27 6.73
N VAL A 159 13.99 6.83 7.06
CA VAL A 159 14.34 5.41 7.11
C VAL A 159 13.90 4.83 8.44
N VAL A 160 13.38 3.61 8.42
CA VAL A 160 13.10 2.79 9.61
C VAL A 160 13.85 1.47 9.48
N ALA A 161 14.60 1.11 10.51
CA ALA A 161 15.50 -0.04 10.46
C ALA A 161 14.77 -1.39 10.50
N ASP A 162 13.70 -1.46 11.29
CA ASP A 162 12.94 -2.67 11.59
C ASP A 162 11.49 -2.35 12.00
N ALA A 163 10.73 -3.39 12.32
CA ALA A 163 9.32 -3.26 12.70
C ALA A 163 9.13 -2.52 14.03
N ASP A 164 10.05 -2.66 14.97
CA ASP A 164 9.99 -2.01 16.28
C ASP A 164 10.26 -0.51 16.13
N ALA A 165 11.25 -0.14 15.34
CA ALA A 165 11.52 1.26 15.00
C ALA A 165 10.34 1.92 14.28
N LEU A 166 9.66 1.19 13.38
CA LEU A 166 8.45 1.66 12.73
C LEU A 166 7.31 1.87 13.74
N ALA A 167 7.08 0.89 14.63
CA ALA A 167 6.05 0.97 15.65
C ALA A 167 6.28 2.16 16.58
N ALA A 168 7.52 2.36 17.04
CA ALA A 168 7.91 3.50 17.87
C ALA A 168 7.76 4.84 17.15
N ALA A 169 8.08 4.91 15.84
CA ALA A 169 7.89 6.11 15.05
C ALA A 169 6.41 6.47 14.90
N LEU A 170 5.56 5.48 14.62
CA LEU A 170 4.11 5.66 14.53
C LEU A 170 3.49 6.05 15.88
N ALA A 171 3.88 5.40 16.97
CA ALA A 171 3.34 5.67 18.31
C ALA A 171 3.47 7.14 18.73
N ARG A 172 4.46 7.88 18.21
CA ARG A 172 4.71 9.29 18.57
C ARG A 172 3.70 10.28 17.96
N ASP A 173 3.15 10.00 16.80
CA ASP A 173 2.32 10.96 16.07
C ASP A 173 1.16 10.33 15.28
N LEU A 174 0.82 9.05 15.53
CA LEU A 174 -0.33 8.42 14.89
C LEU A 174 -1.63 9.09 15.34
N ARG A 175 -2.52 9.37 14.40
CA ARG A 175 -3.78 10.10 14.66
C ARG A 175 -4.97 9.26 14.25
N ALA A 176 -6.10 9.57 14.87
CA ALA A 176 -7.39 9.00 14.46
C ALA A 176 -7.64 9.22 12.97
N ASN A 177 -8.14 8.18 12.31
CA ASN A 177 -8.42 8.11 10.87
C ASN A 177 -7.19 8.09 9.94
N ASP A 178 -5.97 8.01 10.47
CA ASP A 178 -4.80 7.77 9.64
C ASP A 178 -4.90 6.40 8.93
N MET A 179 -4.37 6.35 7.72
CA MET A 179 -4.28 5.11 6.94
C MET A 179 -2.80 4.78 6.71
N ILE A 180 -2.34 3.68 7.28
CA ILE A 180 -0.99 3.17 7.12
C ILE A 180 -1.02 2.15 5.99
N VAL A 181 -0.24 2.35 4.93
CA VAL A 181 -0.18 1.47 3.76
C VAL A 181 1.20 0.86 3.66
N CYS A 182 1.30 -0.43 3.98
CA CYS A 182 2.52 -1.22 3.87
C CYS A 182 2.65 -1.76 2.43
N LEU A 183 3.74 -1.41 1.75
CA LEU A 183 3.97 -1.61 0.33
C LEU A 183 5.22 -2.44 0.08
N GLY A 184 5.11 -3.54 -0.66
CA GLY A 184 6.28 -4.33 -1.04
C GLY A 184 5.99 -5.80 -1.30
N ALA A 185 6.87 -6.46 -2.06
CA ALA A 185 6.76 -7.89 -2.40
C ALA A 185 7.51 -8.81 -1.40
N GLY A 186 8.30 -8.23 -0.50
CA GLY A 186 9.10 -8.96 0.48
C GLY A 186 8.35 -9.32 1.77
N ASP A 187 9.06 -9.26 2.88
CA ASP A 187 8.56 -9.64 4.20
C ASP A 187 7.85 -8.50 4.96
N ILE A 188 7.69 -7.34 4.34
CA ILE A 188 6.89 -6.22 4.86
C ILE A 188 5.48 -6.64 5.29
N THR A 189 4.91 -7.67 4.65
CA THR A 189 3.63 -8.24 5.05
C THR A 189 3.62 -8.80 6.48
N LYS A 190 4.78 -9.28 6.99
CA LYS A 190 4.93 -9.72 8.37
C LYS A 190 4.91 -8.53 9.32
N TRP A 191 5.56 -7.42 8.91
CA TRP A 191 5.52 -6.17 9.67
C TRP A 191 4.09 -5.64 9.75
N ALA A 192 3.38 -5.59 8.63
CA ALA A 192 1.99 -5.15 8.58
C ALA A 192 1.07 -5.96 9.50
N ALA A 193 1.26 -7.28 9.54
CA ALA A 193 0.45 -8.17 10.39
C ALA A 193 0.67 -7.95 11.90
N GLY A 194 1.89 -7.63 12.33
CA GLY A 194 2.24 -7.36 13.73
C GLY A 194 2.12 -5.89 14.16
N LEU A 195 1.94 -4.98 13.20
CA LEU A 195 2.10 -3.54 13.43
C LEU A 195 1.11 -2.97 14.44
N ALA A 196 -0.13 -3.44 14.43
CA ALA A 196 -1.16 -2.96 15.36
C ALA A 196 -0.76 -3.21 16.83
N GLU A 197 -0.27 -4.40 17.11
CA GLU A 197 0.18 -4.76 18.46
C GLU A 197 1.49 -4.05 18.83
N GLY A 198 2.43 -3.93 17.90
CA GLY A 198 3.67 -3.19 18.10
C GLY A 198 3.42 -1.72 18.44
N VAL A 199 2.53 -1.04 17.71
CA VAL A 199 2.18 0.36 17.98
C VAL A 199 1.49 0.52 19.34
N LYS A 200 0.56 -0.37 19.69
CA LYS A 200 -0.12 -0.36 21.00
C LYS A 200 0.89 -0.53 22.15
N GLY A 201 1.83 -1.48 22.00
CA GLY A 201 2.92 -1.67 22.98
C GLY A 201 3.75 -0.39 23.14
N ALA A 202 4.19 0.20 22.04
CA ALA A 202 4.99 1.43 22.06
C ALA A 202 4.24 2.64 22.65
N ILE A 203 2.92 2.78 22.44
CA ILE A 203 2.09 3.82 23.08
C ILE A 203 2.06 3.61 24.59
N GLY A 204 1.89 2.36 25.06
CA GLY A 204 1.86 2.04 26.50
C GLY A 204 3.19 2.26 27.23
N GLU A 205 4.33 2.25 26.54
CA GLU A 205 5.65 2.55 27.08
C GLU A 205 5.95 4.07 27.19
N VAL A 206 5.25 4.88 26.41
CA VAL A 206 5.42 6.35 26.36
C VAL A 206 4.47 7.07 27.32
N ALA A 207 3.39 6.42 27.76
CA ALA A 207 2.39 6.95 28.68
C ALA A 207 2.77 6.73 30.13
#